data_d4265e548b40ae8fa3211793398daa69
#
_entry.id   d4265e548b40ae8fa3211793398daa69
#
_cell.length_a   1.000
_cell.length_b   1.000
_cell.length_c   1.000
_cell.angle_alpha   90.00
_cell.angle_beta   90.00
_cell.angle_gamma   90.00
#
_symmetry.space_group_name_H-M   'P 1'
#
loop_
_entity.id
_entity.type
_entity.pdbx_description
1 polymer ?
#
loop_
_entity_poly.entity_id
_entity_poly.type
_entity_poly.pdbx_seq_one_letter_code
_entity_poly.pdbx_strand_id
1 'polypeptide(L)'
;VAQGCDYAWSRPSPAVIVATGHEFVCRYVSHDTTGKNLTLAEAASLTAAGLWLVIVFESSAGRMLAGTSAGVADARFAEAEAAKLGMPSSRPIYFACDFDATPGQQTLINAYLDGVATVLTPDRIGMYGGYGPIKRALDAGKITWAWQTYAWSGGLWDKRAQIQQYSNDQSLGGVGGIDLDRSTTADYGQWRTGDLMTISSADADKIAIAVLNKDGIIPSLDPADLNKFRALRTHIYELGLNVAEVRAIVTANVPADVDSGAIIAGVIAGLDDMADKIAAKVADKIIAIQADLIADKIVENLARRLES
;
A
#
# COMPACT_ATOMS: atom_id res chain seq x y z
N VAL A 1 -9.79 -6.33 20.96
CA VAL A 1 -10.46 -7.11 19.91
C VAL A 1 -11.39 -6.17 19.16
N ALA A 2 -11.04 -5.75 17.95
CA ALA A 2 -11.88 -4.94 17.09
C ALA A 2 -12.89 -5.83 16.36
N GLN A 3 -14.11 -5.33 16.14
CA GLN A 3 -15.09 -5.96 15.26
C GLN A 3 -14.92 -5.44 13.86
N GLY A 4 -15.05 -6.30 12.87
CA GLY A 4 -14.93 -5.95 11.47
C GLY A 4 -15.94 -6.66 10.59
N CYS A 5 -15.94 -6.32 9.34
CA CYS A 5 -16.72 -7.00 8.33
C CYS A 5 -15.98 -7.06 7.00
N ASP A 6 -16.38 -8.00 6.15
CA ASP A 6 -15.96 -8.02 4.76
C ASP A 6 -17.16 -8.13 3.82
N TYR A 7 -16.99 -7.66 2.61
CA TYR A 7 -18.00 -7.73 1.56
C TYR A 7 -17.37 -7.57 0.18
N ALA A 8 -17.95 -8.23 -0.81
CA ALA A 8 -17.52 -8.14 -2.19
C ALA A 8 -18.25 -7.01 -2.94
N TRP A 9 -19.47 -7.28 -3.41
CA TRP A 9 -20.27 -6.35 -4.21
C TRP A 9 -21.20 -5.46 -3.40
N SER A 10 -21.56 -5.88 -2.19
CA SER A 10 -22.36 -5.10 -1.25
C SER A 10 -21.60 -3.82 -0.85
N ARG A 11 -22.36 -2.76 -0.53
CA ARG A 11 -21.77 -1.47 -0.14
C ARG A 11 -22.59 -0.86 0.99
N PRO A 12 -22.50 -1.41 2.21
CA PRO A 12 -23.10 -0.73 3.37
C PRO A 12 -22.40 0.62 3.53
N SER A 13 -23.17 1.66 3.89
CA SER A 13 -22.55 2.97 4.09
C SER A 13 -21.58 2.93 5.28
N PRO A 14 -20.47 3.70 5.25
CA PRO A 14 -19.54 3.76 6.37
C PRO A 14 -20.21 4.11 7.71
N ALA A 15 -21.20 4.99 7.69
CA ALA A 15 -21.97 5.37 8.88
C ALA A 15 -22.73 4.17 9.47
N VAL A 16 -23.29 3.28 8.66
CA VAL A 16 -23.96 2.05 9.11
C VAL A 16 -22.95 1.09 9.71
N ILE A 17 -21.79 0.89 9.08
CA ILE A 17 -20.74 0.00 9.58
C ILE A 17 -20.31 0.46 10.99
N VAL A 18 -20.04 1.76 11.16
CA VAL A 18 -19.68 2.34 12.47
C VAL A 18 -20.82 2.22 13.48
N ALA A 19 -22.05 2.54 13.08
CA ALA A 19 -23.23 2.47 13.97
C ALA A 19 -23.54 1.04 14.46
N THR A 20 -23.12 0.02 13.70
CA THR A 20 -23.25 -1.39 14.10
C THR A 20 -22.04 -1.90 14.91
N GLY A 21 -21.12 -1.01 15.29
CA GLY A 21 -20.02 -1.31 16.20
C GLY A 21 -18.79 -1.92 15.53
N HIS A 22 -18.68 -1.81 14.20
CA HIS A 22 -17.51 -2.30 13.47
C HIS A 22 -16.44 -1.20 13.38
N GLU A 23 -15.19 -1.61 13.46
CA GLU A 23 -14.01 -0.73 13.50
C GLU A 23 -13.11 -0.89 12.25
N PHE A 24 -13.26 -2.01 11.52
CA PHE A 24 -12.49 -2.26 10.31
C PHE A 24 -13.30 -2.98 9.22
N VAL A 25 -12.81 -2.88 8.00
CA VAL A 25 -13.40 -3.52 6.83
C VAL A 25 -12.30 -4.23 6.03
N CYS A 26 -12.49 -5.51 5.72
CA CYS A 26 -11.66 -6.22 4.78
C CYS A 26 -12.23 -6.07 3.38
N ARG A 27 -11.40 -5.65 2.43
CA ARG A 27 -11.82 -5.34 1.07
C ARG A 27 -10.90 -5.98 0.03
N TYR A 28 -11.47 -6.21 -1.13
CA TYR A 28 -10.86 -6.97 -2.20
C TYR A 28 -10.07 -6.10 -3.16
N VAL A 29 -8.97 -6.67 -3.67
CA VAL A 29 -8.32 -6.28 -4.91
C VAL A 29 -8.24 -7.53 -5.80
N SER A 30 -8.59 -7.40 -7.08
CA SER A 30 -8.64 -8.53 -7.99
C SER A 30 -8.70 -8.07 -9.44
N HIS A 31 -8.66 -9.02 -10.38
CA HIS A 31 -8.91 -8.75 -11.80
C HIS A 31 -10.41 -8.58 -12.12
N ASP A 32 -11.28 -8.63 -11.12
CA ASP A 32 -12.72 -8.43 -11.30
C ASP A 32 -13.05 -7.00 -11.74
N THR A 33 -13.93 -6.87 -12.71
CA THR A 33 -14.40 -5.60 -13.25
C THR A 33 -15.88 -5.32 -12.93
N THR A 34 -16.53 -6.21 -12.15
CA THR A 34 -17.96 -6.12 -11.86
C THR A 34 -18.30 -5.35 -10.60
N GLY A 35 -17.29 -4.76 -9.94
CA GLY A 35 -17.47 -3.93 -8.77
C GLY A 35 -17.10 -4.58 -7.43
N LYS A 36 -16.41 -5.73 -7.46
CA LYS A 36 -15.90 -6.40 -6.25
C LYS A 36 -14.81 -5.57 -5.56
N ASN A 37 -13.95 -4.92 -6.34
CA ASN A 37 -12.74 -4.26 -5.84
C ASN A 37 -13.03 -3.00 -5.02
N LEU A 38 -12.18 -2.76 -4.01
CA LEU A 38 -12.10 -1.50 -3.31
C LEU A 38 -11.69 -0.39 -4.29
N THR A 39 -12.38 0.73 -4.25
CA THR A 39 -12.02 1.93 -5.00
C THR A 39 -11.35 2.95 -4.09
N LEU A 40 -10.56 3.88 -4.66
CA LEU A 40 -9.94 4.97 -3.90
C LEU A 40 -11.00 5.83 -3.18
N ALA A 41 -12.12 6.11 -3.84
CA ALA A 41 -13.22 6.88 -3.24
C ALA A 41 -13.86 6.14 -2.06
N GLU A 42 -14.06 4.82 -2.16
CA GLU A 42 -14.56 3.98 -1.06
C GLU A 42 -13.55 3.95 0.10
N ALA A 43 -12.26 3.72 -0.19
CA ALA A 43 -11.20 3.70 0.80
C ALA A 43 -11.14 5.03 1.59
N ALA A 44 -11.18 6.16 0.89
CA ALA A 44 -11.23 7.48 1.52
C ALA A 44 -12.48 7.68 2.39
N SER A 45 -13.65 7.25 1.90
CA SER A 45 -14.92 7.37 2.65
C SER A 45 -14.93 6.51 3.92
N LEU A 46 -14.44 5.27 3.85
CA LEU A 46 -14.31 4.38 5.01
C LEU A 46 -13.34 4.95 6.04
N THR A 47 -12.17 5.42 5.59
CA THR A 47 -11.17 6.06 6.46
C THR A 47 -11.70 7.33 7.12
N ALA A 48 -12.40 8.19 6.37
CA ALA A 48 -13.01 9.42 6.91
C ALA A 48 -14.05 9.12 8.00
N ALA A 49 -14.73 7.98 7.93
CA ALA A 49 -15.63 7.50 8.97
C ALA A 49 -14.92 6.88 10.19
N GLY A 50 -13.58 6.81 10.19
CA GLY A 50 -12.79 6.24 11.27
C GLY A 50 -12.56 4.72 11.18
N LEU A 51 -12.94 4.10 10.05
CA LEU A 51 -12.75 2.68 9.84
C LEU A 51 -11.32 2.36 9.36
N TRP A 52 -10.79 1.25 9.83
CA TRP A 52 -9.57 0.66 9.31
C TRP A 52 -9.85 -0.23 8.09
N LEU A 53 -8.86 -0.35 7.21
CA LEU A 53 -8.92 -1.17 6.01
C LEU A 53 -7.95 -2.33 6.10
N VAL A 54 -8.34 -3.48 5.54
CA VAL A 54 -7.49 -4.65 5.32
C VAL A 54 -7.67 -5.08 3.87
N ILE A 55 -6.58 -5.44 3.18
CA ILE A 55 -6.64 -5.85 1.77
C ILE A 55 -6.51 -7.37 1.63
N VAL A 56 -7.40 -7.93 0.81
CA VAL A 56 -7.30 -9.31 0.35
C VAL A 56 -7.31 -9.37 -1.17
N PHE A 57 -6.38 -10.14 -1.73
CA PHE A 57 -6.39 -10.50 -3.14
C PHE A 57 -7.18 -11.80 -3.34
N GLU A 58 -8.19 -11.74 -4.21
CA GLU A 58 -8.96 -12.91 -4.61
C GLU A 58 -9.50 -12.75 -6.04
N SER A 59 -8.98 -13.55 -6.97
CA SER A 59 -9.50 -13.61 -8.34
C SER A 59 -10.48 -14.78 -8.56
N SER A 60 -10.25 -15.91 -7.87
CA SER A 60 -11.15 -17.06 -7.83
C SER A 60 -10.81 -17.94 -6.62
N ALA A 61 -11.78 -18.68 -6.12
CA ALA A 61 -11.64 -19.50 -4.92
C ALA A 61 -10.41 -20.42 -4.93
N GLY A 62 -10.19 -21.16 -6.02
CA GLY A 62 -9.08 -22.12 -6.18
C GLY A 62 -7.79 -21.54 -6.74
N ARG A 63 -7.62 -20.23 -6.83
CA ARG A 63 -6.50 -19.57 -7.51
C ARG A 63 -5.11 -20.03 -7.04
N MET A 64 -4.95 -20.29 -5.76
CA MET A 64 -3.68 -20.76 -5.20
C MET A 64 -3.19 -22.11 -5.76
N LEU A 65 -4.10 -22.93 -6.30
CA LEU A 65 -3.73 -24.21 -6.92
C LEU A 65 -2.96 -24.06 -8.24
N ALA A 66 -2.90 -22.85 -8.80
CA ALA A 66 -2.10 -22.55 -9.98
C ALA A 66 -0.59 -22.39 -9.68
N GLY A 67 -0.16 -22.43 -8.42
CA GLY A 67 1.24 -22.49 -7.99
C GLY A 67 2.05 -21.22 -8.23
N THR A 68 3.38 -21.38 -8.30
CA THR A 68 4.35 -20.28 -8.21
C THR A 68 4.14 -19.15 -9.20
N SER A 69 3.95 -19.44 -10.50
CA SER A 69 3.78 -18.38 -11.52
C SER A 69 2.56 -17.52 -11.27
N ALA A 70 1.47 -18.14 -10.77
CA ALA A 70 0.27 -17.42 -10.38
C ALA A 70 0.53 -16.53 -9.16
N GLY A 71 1.24 -17.04 -8.15
CA GLY A 71 1.62 -16.26 -6.97
C GLY A 71 2.43 -15.01 -7.31
N VAL A 72 3.41 -15.13 -8.23
CA VAL A 72 4.20 -13.97 -8.72
C VAL A 72 3.31 -12.94 -9.41
N ALA A 73 2.44 -13.39 -10.33
CA ALA A 73 1.58 -12.48 -11.09
C ALA A 73 0.57 -11.76 -10.19
N ASP A 74 -0.04 -12.51 -9.29
CA ASP A 74 -1.08 -12.01 -8.39
C ASP A 74 -0.51 -11.05 -7.33
N ALA A 75 0.69 -11.35 -6.81
CA ALA A 75 1.36 -10.46 -5.86
C ALA A 75 1.75 -9.12 -6.51
N ARG A 76 2.28 -9.12 -7.73
CA ARG A 76 2.58 -7.88 -8.47
C ARG A 76 1.33 -7.05 -8.73
N PHE A 77 0.26 -7.70 -9.10
CA PHE A 77 -1.01 -7.02 -9.31
C PHE A 77 -1.57 -6.44 -8.02
N ALA A 78 -1.64 -7.26 -6.95
CA ALA A 78 -2.18 -6.85 -5.66
C ALA A 78 -1.38 -5.70 -5.05
N GLU A 79 -0.03 -5.74 -5.14
CA GLU A 79 0.84 -4.66 -4.68
C GLU A 79 0.58 -3.36 -5.44
N ALA A 80 0.47 -3.43 -6.78
CA ALA A 80 0.19 -2.26 -7.59
C ALA A 80 -1.19 -1.65 -7.30
N GLU A 81 -2.22 -2.47 -7.09
CA GLU A 81 -3.56 -1.98 -6.75
C GLU A 81 -3.60 -1.41 -5.31
N ALA A 82 -2.96 -2.08 -4.34
CA ALA A 82 -2.86 -1.58 -2.98
C ALA A 82 -2.15 -0.21 -2.91
N ALA A 83 -1.07 -0.03 -3.68
CA ALA A 83 -0.36 1.24 -3.79
C ALA A 83 -1.25 2.36 -4.37
N LYS A 84 -2.06 2.08 -5.41
CA LYS A 84 -3.03 3.04 -5.96
C LYS A 84 -4.09 3.47 -4.94
N LEU A 85 -4.42 2.58 -4.00
CA LEU A 85 -5.35 2.86 -2.91
C LEU A 85 -4.72 3.66 -1.77
N GLY A 86 -3.40 3.87 -1.80
CA GLY A 86 -2.67 4.58 -0.76
C GLY A 86 -2.32 3.69 0.45
N MET A 87 -2.28 2.36 0.28
CA MET A 87 -1.85 1.45 1.34
C MET A 87 -0.33 1.59 1.55
N PRO A 88 0.15 1.75 2.79
CA PRO A 88 1.57 1.75 3.07
C PRO A 88 2.24 0.43 2.68
N SER A 89 3.42 0.49 2.07
CA SER A 89 4.19 -0.68 1.62
C SER A 89 4.67 -1.58 2.76
N SER A 90 4.57 -1.13 4.00
CA SER A 90 4.83 -1.95 5.20
C SER A 90 3.65 -2.82 5.63
N ARG A 91 2.47 -2.65 5.01
CA ARG A 91 1.26 -3.39 5.43
C ARG A 91 1.07 -4.67 4.61
N PRO A 92 0.53 -5.74 5.22
CA PRO A 92 0.37 -7.02 4.55
C PRO A 92 -0.79 -7.01 3.55
N ILE A 93 -0.67 -7.89 2.56
CA ILE A 93 -1.77 -8.28 1.67
C ILE A 93 -2.11 -9.74 1.99
N TYR A 94 -3.39 -10.02 2.21
CA TYR A 94 -3.89 -11.37 2.37
C TYR A 94 -4.22 -11.97 1.00
N PHE A 95 -3.84 -13.22 0.76
CA PHE A 95 -4.17 -13.96 -0.47
C PHE A 95 -5.20 -15.04 -0.13
N ALA A 96 -6.29 -15.13 -0.90
CA ALA A 96 -7.40 -15.98 -0.57
C ALA A 96 -7.19 -17.44 -1.03
N CYS A 97 -7.38 -18.37 -0.09
CA CYS A 97 -7.63 -19.78 -0.31
C CYS A 97 -9.10 -20.07 0.09
N ASP A 98 -10.01 -19.71 -0.81
CA ASP A 98 -11.45 -19.64 -0.51
C ASP A 98 -12.16 -20.97 -0.87
N PHE A 99 -11.62 -22.09 -0.36
CA PHE A 99 -12.19 -23.42 -0.54
C PHE A 99 -11.69 -24.38 0.54
N ASP A 100 -12.35 -25.52 0.68
CA ASP A 100 -11.95 -26.60 1.59
C ASP A 100 -10.69 -27.32 1.08
N ALA A 101 -9.54 -26.75 1.39
CA ALA A 101 -8.25 -27.24 0.90
C ALA A 101 -7.78 -28.48 1.63
N THR A 102 -7.65 -29.57 0.90
CA THR A 102 -7.12 -30.84 1.41
C THR A 102 -5.62 -30.77 1.71
N PRO A 103 -5.07 -31.69 2.56
CA PRO A 103 -3.62 -31.79 2.78
C PRO A 103 -2.82 -32.01 1.48
N GLY A 104 -3.36 -32.75 0.52
CA GLY A 104 -2.69 -33.01 -0.77
C GLY A 104 -2.52 -31.77 -1.64
N GLN A 105 -3.37 -30.76 -1.46
CA GLN A 105 -3.29 -29.49 -2.21
C GLN A 105 -2.30 -28.50 -1.60
N GLN A 106 -1.82 -28.75 -0.37
CA GLN A 106 -0.94 -27.82 0.34
C GLN A 106 0.38 -27.54 -0.41
N THR A 107 0.90 -28.50 -1.15
CA THR A 107 2.12 -28.30 -1.96
C THR A 107 1.94 -27.19 -2.99
N LEU A 108 0.80 -27.16 -3.68
CA LEU A 108 0.50 -26.10 -4.66
C LEU A 108 0.22 -24.76 -3.98
N ILE A 109 -0.47 -24.76 -2.84
CA ILE A 109 -0.70 -23.55 -2.04
C ILE A 109 0.64 -22.96 -1.58
N ASN A 110 1.55 -23.80 -1.05
CA ASN A 110 2.88 -23.34 -0.65
C ASN A 110 3.70 -22.82 -1.84
N ALA A 111 3.63 -23.50 -3.00
CA ALA A 111 4.28 -23.02 -4.21
C ALA A 111 3.73 -21.66 -4.68
N TYR A 112 2.43 -21.41 -4.54
CA TYR A 112 1.84 -20.10 -4.80
C TYR A 112 2.40 -19.04 -3.85
N LEU A 113 2.47 -19.33 -2.54
CA LEU A 113 3.01 -18.43 -1.52
C LEU A 113 4.52 -18.19 -1.72
N ASP A 114 5.27 -19.19 -2.21
CA ASP A 114 6.67 -19.00 -2.63
C ASP A 114 6.77 -18.02 -3.81
N GLY A 115 5.83 -18.08 -4.73
CA GLY A 115 5.72 -17.08 -5.80
C GLY A 115 5.45 -15.68 -5.26
N VAL A 116 4.52 -15.53 -4.30
CA VAL A 116 4.24 -14.27 -3.61
C VAL A 116 5.49 -13.73 -2.93
N ALA A 117 6.27 -14.59 -2.26
CA ALA A 117 7.50 -14.22 -1.56
C ALA A 117 8.64 -13.74 -2.48
N THR A 118 8.52 -13.90 -3.80
CA THR A 118 9.45 -13.26 -4.75
C THR A 118 9.13 -11.79 -5.02
N VAL A 119 7.97 -11.32 -4.59
CA VAL A 119 7.48 -9.95 -4.81
C VAL A 119 7.34 -9.19 -3.50
N LEU A 120 6.70 -9.81 -2.50
CA LEU A 120 6.49 -9.23 -1.17
C LEU A 120 7.52 -9.81 -0.18
N THR A 121 7.94 -9.01 0.77
CA THR A 121 8.75 -9.50 1.91
C THR A 121 7.92 -10.44 2.79
N PRO A 122 8.55 -11.43 3.46
CA PRO A 122 7.83 -12.44 4.26
C PRO A 122 6.90 -11.85 5.34
N ASP A 123 7.27 -10.72 5.94
CA ASP A 123 6.51 -9.98 6.94
C ASP A 123 5.23 -9.31 6.38
N ARG A 124 5.05 -9.29 5.06
CA ARG A 124 3.89 -8.73 4.37
C ARG A 124 2.95 -9.77 3.77
N ILE A 125 3.28 -11.05 3.89
CA ILE A 125 2.49 -12.12 3.28
C ILE A 125 1.42 -12.59 4.26
N GLY A 126 0.16 -12.38 3.88
CA GLY A 126 -1.01 -12.89 4.58
C GLY A 126 -1.76 -13.94 3.76
N MET A 127 -2.58 -14.73 4.44
CA MET A 127 -3.46 -15.71 3.79
C MET A 127 -4.83 -15.72 4.47
N TYR A 128 -5.89 -15.70 3.66
CA TYR A 128 -7.25 -16.03 4.07
C TYR A 128 -7.55 -17.50 3.76
N GLY A 129 -8.25 -18.20 4.65
CA GLY A 129 -8.71 -19.57 4.40
C GLY A 129 -9.17 -20.30 5.66
N GLY A 130 -9.55 -21.57 5.51
CA GLY A 130 -9.93 -22.44 6.61
C GLY A 130 -8.74 -22.81 7.52
N TYR A 131 -9.04 -23.40 8.68
CA TYR A 131 -8.04 -23.81 9.67
C TYR A 131 -6.90 -24.67 9.09
N GLY A 132 -7.24 -25.68 8.28
CA GLY A 132 -6.27 -26.63 7.74
C GLY A 132 -5.15 -25.97 6.92
N PRO A 133 -5.47 -25.28 5.82
CA PRO A 133 -4.47 -24.62 5.00
C PRO A 133 -3.73 -23.49 5.73
N ILE A 134 -4.42 -22.71 6.57
CA ILE A 134 -3.79 -21.65 7.39
C ILE A 134 -2.73 -22.26 8.31
N LYS A 135 -3.12 -23.28 9.09
CA LYS A 135 -2.18 -23.93 10.01
C LYS A 135 -0.95 -24.47 9.29
N ARG A 136 -1.14 -25.17 8.16
CA ARG A 136 -0.02 -25.73 7.39
C ARG A 136 0.88 -24.67 6.79
N ALA A 137 0.32 -23.56 6.32
CA ALA A 137 1.11 -22.43 5.78
C ALA A 137 1.94 -21.73 6.86
N LEU A 138 1.35 -21.50 8.05
CA LEU A 138 2.05 -20.96 9.23
C LEU A 138 3.15 -21.91 9.72
N ASP A 139 2.87 -23.21 9.81
CA ASP A 139 3.85 -24.22 10.25
C ASP A 139 5.03 -24.34 9.28
N ALA A 140 4.79 -24.11 7.99
CA ALA A 140 5.82 -24.10 6.94
C ALA A 140 6.53 -22.74 6.79
N GLY A 141 6.18 -21.72 7.58
CA GLY A 141 6.77 -20.38 7.50
C GLY A 141 6.49 -19.66 6.18
N LYS A 142 5.38 -19.98 5.51
CA LYS A 142 5.01 -19.38 4.21
C LYS A 142 4.25 -18.06 4.36
N ILE A 143 3.65 -17.82 5.52
CA ILE A 143 2.89 -16.62 5.84
C ILE A 143 3.24 -16.12 7.22
N THR A 144 3.13 -14.80 7.40
CA THR A 144 3.22 -14.14 8.71
C THR A 144 1.84 -13.76 9.24
N TRP A 145 0.91 -13.45 8.34
CA TRP A 145 -0.43 -13.01 8.69
C TRP A 145 -1.47 -14.06 8.28
N ALA A 146 -2.47 -14.26 9.14
CA ALA A 146 -3.53 -15.19 8.88
C ALA A 146 -4.89 -14.57 9.19
N TRP A 147 -5.79 -14.67 8.23
CA TRP A 147 -7.22 -14.38 8.36
C TRP A 147 -7.97 -15.70 8.17
N GLN A 148 -8.42 -16.26 9.29
CA GLN A 148 -9.05 -17.57 9.28
C GLN A 148 -10.57 -17.45 9.25
N THR A 149 -11.22 -18.17 8.33
CA THR A 149 -12.67 -18.34 8.32
C THR A 149 -13.10 -19.54 9.17
N TYR A 150 -14.31 -19.46 9.73
CA TYR A 150 -14.91 -20.61 10.40
C TYR A 150 -15.35 -21.70 9.41
N ALA A 151 -15.63 -21.32 8.17
CA ALA A 151 -15.92 -22.26 7.10
C ALA A 151 -14.76 -23.24 6.92
N TRP A 152 -15.08 -24.51 6.67
CA TRP A 152 -14.10 -25.59 6.49
C TRP A 152 -13.13 -25.81 7.66
N SER A 153 -13.39 -25.20 8.81
CA SER A 153 -12.48 -25.21 9.97
C SER A 153 -12.84 -26.26 11.02
N GLY A 154 -13.99 -26.92 10.90
CA GLY A 154 -14.43 -27.95 11.85
C GLY A 154 -14.55 -27.43 13.29
N GLY A 155 -14.82 -26.14 13.48
CA GLY A 155 -14.88 -25.50 14.80
C GLY A 155 -13.50 -25.15 15.40
N LEU A 156 -12.41 -25.41 14.69
CA LEU A 156 -11.04 -25.12 15.15
C LEU A 156 -10.58 -23.72 14.74
N TRP A 157 -9.78 -23.09 15.63
CA TRP A 157 -9.14 -21.83 15.38
C TRP A 157 -7.64 -21.93 15.66
N ASP A 158 -6.79 -21.48 14.73
CA ASP A 158 -5.36 -21.30 14.99
C ASP A 158 -5.17 -20.00 15.79
N LYS A 159 -4.55 -20.12 16.97
CA LYS A 159 -4.32 -18.98 17.87
C LYS A 159 -3.39 -17.91 17.29
N ARG A 160 -2.68 -18.22 16.19
CA ARG A 160 -1.79 -17.29 15.48
C ARG A 160 -2.53 -16.43 14.45
N ALA A 161 -3.79 -16.76 14.12
CA ALA A 161 -4.57 -15.96 13.19
C ALA A 161 -4.90 -14.59 13.79
N GLN A 162 -4.58 -13.51 13.08
CA GLN A 162 -4.84 -12.13 13.49
C GLN A 162 -6.28 -11.70 13.24
N ILE A 163 -6.96 -12.30 12.26
CA ILE A 163 -8.37 -12.06 11.95
C ILE A 163 -9.12 -13.39 11.93
N GLN A 164 -10.33 -13.36 12.45
CA GLN A 164 -11.27 -14.46 12.41
C GLN A 164 -12.57 -14.00 11.75
N GLN A 165 -12.93 -14.59 10.59
CA GLN A 165 -14.26 -14.49 10.01
C GLN A 165 -15.15 -15.54 10.67
N TYR A 166 -16.15 -15.10 11.42
CA TYR A 166 -16.91 -15.99 12.30
C TYR A 166 -18.38 -16.14 11.91
N SER A 167 -18.86 -15.37 10.93
CA SER A 167 -20.25 -15.47 10.44
C SER A 167 -20.34 -14.92 9.03
N ASN A 168 -21.07 -15.59 8.15
CA ASN A 168 -21.26 -15.17 6.76
C ASN A 168 -22.70 -14.73 6.50
N ASP A 169 -22.91 -14.02 5.38
CA ASP A 169 -24.21 -13.65 4.82
C ASP A 169 -25.10 -12.86 5.78
N GLN A 170 -24.53 -11.99 6.58
CA GLN A 170 -25.25 -11.11 7.48
C GLN A 170 -25.76 -9.86 6.76
N SER A 171 -26.60 -9.09 7.45
CA SER A 171 -27.11 -7.81 6.95
C SER A 171 -26.72 -6.67 7.89
N LEU A 172 -26.13 -5.61 7.34
CA LEU A 172 -25.85 -4.39 8.05
C LEU A 172 -26.71 -3.25 7.46
N GLY A 173 -27.61 -2.69 8.26
CA GLY A 173 -28.51 -1.61 7.83
C GLY A 173 -29.38 -1.96 6.63
N GLY A 174 -29.76 -3.22 6.48
CA GLY A 174 -30.57 -3.71 5.36
C GLY A 174 -29.76 -4.10 4.11
N VAL A 175 -28.42 -3.96 4.13
CA VAL A 175 -27.53 -4.43 3.06
C VAL A 175 -27.05 -5.82 3.42
N GLY A 176 -27.41 -6.83 2.63
CA GLY A 176 -27.01 -8.24 2.82
C GLY A 176 -25.67 -8.59 2.18
N GLY A 177 -25.25 -9.86 2.34
CA GLY A 177 -23.98 -10.37 1.80
C GLY A 177 -22.76 -9.76 2.49
N ILE A 178 -22.85 -9.60 3.79
CA ILE A 178 -21.78 -9.09 4.65
C ILE A 178 -21.30 -10.22 5.54
N ASP A 179 -20.00 -10.45 5.56
CA ASP A 179 -19.40 -11.40 6.48
C ASP A 179 -18.81 -10.66 7.68
N LEU A 180 -18.88 -11.29 8.85
CA LEU A 180 -18.46 -10.68 10.11
C LEU A 180 -17.09 -11.22 10.55
N ASP A 181 -16.23 -10.27 10.88
CA ASP A 181 -14.87 -10.48 11.32
C ASP A 181 -14.61 -9.95 12.73
N ARG A 182 -13.57 -10.48 13.34
CA ARG A 182 -12.98 -9.91 14.55
C ARG A 182 -11.47 -10.01 14.51
N SER A 183 -10.78 -9.02 15.01
CA SER A 183 -9.35 -9.14 15.26
C SER A 183 -9.08 -9.97 16.50
N THR A 184 -7.94 -10.64 16.57
CA THR A 184 -7.46 -11.37 17.74
C THR A 184 -6.26 -10.66 18.38
N THR A 185 -5.65 -9.74 17.65
CA THR A 185 -4.48 -8.97 18.02
C THR A 185 -4.70 -7.48 17.79
N ALA A 186 -3.89 -6.63 18.37
CA ALA A 186 -3.94 -5.18 18.15
C ALA A 186 -3.50 -4.80 16.73
N ASP A 187 -2.48 -5.48 16.20
CA ASP A 187 -2.05 -5.36 14.81
C ASP A 187 -2.53 -6.59 14.03
N TYR A 188 -3.42 -6.37 13.06
CA TYR A 188 -3.99 -7.37 12.16
C TYR A 188 -3.81 -7.00 10.69
N GLY A 189 -2.80 -6.12 10.39
CA GLY A 189 -2.51 -5.70 9.04
C GLY A 189 -3.33 -4.52 8.55
N GLN A 190 -4.03 -3.82 9.44
CA GLN A 190 -4.90 -2.71 9.12
C GLN A 190 -4.12 -1.44 8.72
N TRP A 191 -4.76 -0.60 7.90
CA TRP A 191 -4.25 0.69 7.46
C TRP A 191 -5.38 1.68 7.19
N ARG A 192 -5.05 2.95 6.96
CA ARG A 192 -5.97 4.01 6.52
C ARG A 192 -5.38 4.79 5.37
N THR A 193 -6.24 5.34 4.52
CA THR A 193 -5.79 6.33 3.53
C THR A 193 -5.26 7.55 4.27
N GLY A 194 -4.09 8.04 3.87
CA GLY A 194 -3.43 9.13 4.60
C GLY A 194 -2.48 8.67 5.71
N ASP A 195 -2.47 7.38 6.08
CA ASP A 195 -1.41 6.75 6.89
C ASP A 195 -0.09 6.58 6.11
N LEU A 196 -0.06 7.01 4.85
CA LEU A 196 1.19 7.32 4.16
C LEU A 196 1.98 8.18 5.15
N MET A 197 3.14 7.68 5.55
CA MET A 197 4.02 8.32 6.53
C MET A 197 3.84 9.82 6.40
N THR A 198 3.34 10.46 7.43
CA THR A 198 3.54 11.90 7.56
C THR A 198 5.04 12.07 7.51
N ILE A 199 5.54 12.34 6.31
CA ILE A 199 6.95 12.69 6.14
C ILE A 199 7.11 13.84 7.11
N SER A 200 7.85 13.63 8.20
CA SER A 200 8.09 14.73 9.13
C SER A 200 8.70 15.88 8.32
N SER A 201 8.47 17.11 8.73
CA SER A 201 9.10 18.25 8.04
C SER A 201 10.60 18.05 7.89
N ALA A 202 11.25 17.39 8.87
CA ALA A 202 12.66 17.03 8.82
C ALA A 202 12.99 15.95 7.76
N ASP A 203 12.09 15.02 7.49
CA ASP A 203 12.30 14.01 6.43
C ASP A 203 11.95 14.57 5.04
N ALA A 204 10.94 15.45 4.94
CA ALA A 204 10.66 16.21 3.74
C ALA A 204 11.87 17.11 3.36
N ASP A 205 12.51 17.74 4.33
CA ASP A 205 13.75 18.51 4.12
C ASP A 205 14.89 17.61 3.61
N LYS A 206 15.08 16.41 4.19
CA LYS A 206 16.09 15.44 3.73
C LYS A 206 15.84 14.95 2.31
N ILE A 207 14.59 14.64 1.98
CA ILE A 207 14.19 14.23 0.63
C ILE A 207 14.39 15.37 -0.36
N ALA A 208 13.98 16.58 -0.01
CA ALA A 208 14.19 17.77 -0.85
C ALA A 208 15.68 18.02 -1.11
N ILE A 209 16.52 17.94 -0.08
CA ILE A 209 17.97 18.08 -0.19
C ILE A 209 18.58 16.96 -1.06
N ALA A 210 18.12 15.72 -0.91
CA ALA A 210 18.60 14.59 -1.70
C ALA A 210 18.23 14.73 -3.18
N VAL A 211 17.00 15.16 -3.48
CA VAL A 211 16.54 15.44 -4.85
C VAL A 211 17.31 16.61 -5.46
N LEU A 212 17.52 17.70 -4.70
CA LEU A 212 18.27 18.88 -5.15
C LEU A 212 19.75 18.58 -5.47
N ASN A 213 20.33 17.56 -4.80
CA ASN A 213 21.74 17.19 -4.97
C ASN A 213 21.98 16.02 -5.95
N LYS A 214 20.93 15.40 -6.49
CA LYS A 214 21.08 14.24 -7.37
C LYS A 214 21.41 14.69 -8.80
N ASP A 215 22.58 14.31 -9.30
CA ASP A 215 22.96 14.51 -10.69
C ASP A 215 22.01 13.75 -11.65
N GLY A 216 21.76 14.32 -12.81
CA GLY A 216 20.97 13.70 -13.87
C GLY A 216 19.46 13.95 -13.79
N ILE A 217 18.99 14.87 -12.95
CA ILE A 217 17.56 15.21 -12.86
C ILE A 217 17.16 16.24 -13.91
N ILE A 218 18.04 17.22 -14.20
CA ILE A 218 17.73 18.32 -15.13
C ILE A 218 18.72 18.31 -16.30
N PRO A 219 18.22 18.40 -17.54
CA PRO A 219 19.11 18.61 -18.70
C PRO A 219 19.93 19.89 -18.56
N SER A 220 21.21 19.82 -18.83
CA SER A 220 22.06 21.02 -18.88
C SER A 220 21.59 21.96 -19.99
N LEU A 221 21.49 23.26 -19.68
CA LEU A 221 21.19 24.30 -20.66
C LEU A 221 22.45 24.74 -21.45
N ASP A 222 23.65 24.35 -21.01
CA ASP A 222 24.89 24.61 -21.71
C ASP A 222 25.17 23.55 -22.79
N PRO A 223 25.14 23.92 -24.09
CA PRO A 223 25.42 22.99 -25.19
C PRO A 223 26.84 22.40 -25.16
N ALA A 224 27.77 23.03 -24.47
CA ALA A 224 29.16 22.59 -24.33
C ALA A 224 29.36 21.62 -23.14
N ASP A 225 28.34 21.43 -22.30
CA ASP A 225 28.41 20.54 -21.14
C ASP A 225 28.45 19.10 -21.59
N LEU A 226 29.57 18.42 -21.37
CA LEU A 226 29.78 17.00 -21.65
C LEU A 226 28.93 16.12 -20.73
N ASN A 227 28.54 16.61 -19.55
CA ASN A 227 27.60 15.99 -18.65
C ASN A 227 26.20 16.58 -18.88
N LYS A 228 25.47 16.03 -19.85
CA LYS A 228 24.15 16.51 -20.32
C LYS A 228 23.09 16.69 -19.23
N PHE A 229 23.40 16.36 -18.00
CA PHE A 229 22.49 16.43 -16.86
C PHE A 229 23.23 16.99 -15.65
N ARG A 230 22.64 17.97 -14.99
CA ARG A 230 23.15 18.56 -13.76
C ARG A 230 22.23 18.31 -12.58
N ALA A 231 22.76 18.42 -11.37
CA ALA A 231 21.96 18.46 -10.17
C ALA A 231 21.08 19.73 -10.17
N LEU A 232 19.84 19.60 -9.70
CA LEU A 232 18.92 20.74 -9.56
C LEU A 232 19.55 21.89 -8.75
N ARG A 233 20.35 21.55 -7.72
CA ARG A 233 21.13 22.52 -6.92
C ARG A 233 22.04 23.39 -7.76
N THR A 234 22.79 22.81 -8.71
CA THR A 234 23.71 23.56 -9.60
C THR A 234 22.92 24.51 -10.49
N HIS A 235 21.76 24.07 -10.98
CA HIS A 235 20.90 24.89 -11.82
C HIS A 235 20.30 26.09 -11.06
N ILE A 236 19.83 25.88 -9.82
CA ILE A 236 19.34 26.96 -8.93
C ILE A 236 20.46 27.96 -8.65
N TYR A 237 21.69 27.49 -8.44
CA TYR A 237 22.84 28.35 -8.23
C TYR A 237 23.17 29.21 -9.48
N GLU A 238 23.10 28.60 -10.67
CA GLU A 238 23.33 29.31 -11.95
C GLU A 238 22.24 30.37 -12.25
N LEU A 239 21.02 30.15 -11.75
CA LEU A 239 19.95 31.15 -11.81
C LEU A 239 20.09 32.28 -10.77
N GLY A 240 21.15 32.26 -9.94
CA GLY A 240 21.41 33.29 -8.94
C GLY A 240 20.53 33.18 -7.69
N LEU A 241 19.82 32.09 -7.54
CA LEU A 241 19.00 31.83 -6.36
C LEU A 241 19.79 30.98 -5.34
N ASN A 242 19.90 31.47 -4.11
CA ASN A 242 20.45 30.65 -3.04
C ASN A 242 19.35 29.80 -2.35
N VAL A 243 19.78 28.73 -1.69
CA VAL A 243 18.86 27.78 -1.02
C VAL A 243 17.97 28.49 0.03
N ALA A 244 18.45 29.56 0.65
CA ALA A 244 17.70 30.32 1.64
C ALA A 244 16.58 31.14 0.98
N GLU A 245 16.82 31.71 -0.21
CA GLU A 245 15.79 32.43 -0.98
C GLU A 245 14.71 31.48 -1.50
N VAL A 246 15.10 30.31 -2.04
CA VAL A 246 14.16 29.27 -2.44
C VAL A 246 13.34 28.79 -1.23
N ARG A 247 13.98 28.58 -0.08
CA ARG A 247 13.31 28.22 1.17
C ARG A 247 12.36 29.31 1.65
N ALA A 248 12.76 30.57 1.59
CA ALA A 248 11.91 31.70 1.98
C ALA A 248 10.67 31.83 1.08
N ILE A 249 10.83 31.64 -0.22
CA ILE A 249 9.73 31.63 -1.20
C ILE A 249 8.77 30.47 -0.90
N VAL A 250 9.28 29.27 -0.67
CA VAL A 250 8.48 28.08 -0.36
C VAL A 250 7.75 28.27 0.97
N THR A 251 8.45 28.75 2.02
CA THR A 251 7.84 28.93 3.35
C THR A 251 6.80 30.05 3.38
N ALA A 252 6.99 31.10 2.57
CA ALA A 252 6.05 32.20 2.50
C ALA A 252 4.74 31.88 1.73
N ASN A 253 4.74 30.84 0.90
CA ASN A 253 3.64 30.51 0.01
C ASN A 253 2.92 29.19 0.33
N VAL A 254 3.37 28.45 1.35
CA VAL A 254 2.78 27.15 1.74
C VAL A 254 2.15 27.26 3.14
N PRO A 255 0.81 27.06 3.28
CA PRO A 255 0.16 26.96 4.58
C PRO A 255 0.68 25.78 5.41
N ALA A 256 0.62 25.90 6.75
CA ALA A 256 1.22 24.93 7.68
C ALA A 256 0.55 23.53 7.71
N ASP A 257 -0.52 23.33 6.96
CA ASP A 257 -1.36 22.14 6.90
C ASP A 257 -1.35 21.43 5.53
N VAL A 258 -0.40 21.76 4.66
CA VAL A 258 -0.38 21.24 3.28
C VAL A 258 0.56 20.05 3.12
N ASP A 259 0.07 19.01 2.41
CA ASP A 259 0.82 17.79 2.12
C ASP A 259 2.05 18.01 1.19
N SER A 260 2.95 17.04 1.16
CA SER A 260 4.19 17.12 0.37
C SER A 260 3.96 17.30 -1.15
N GLY A 261 2.82 16.89 -1.69
CA GLY A 261 2.44 17.10 -3.09
C GLY A 261 2.14 18.56 -3.39
N ALA A 262 1.49 19.26 -2.47
CA ALA A 262 1.21 20.70 -2.59
C ALA A 262 2.47 21.55 -2.42
N ILE A 263 3.45 21.11 -1.61
CA ILE A 263 4.78 21.78 -1.51
C ILE A 263 5.52 21.68 -2.83
N ILE A 264 5.55 20.52 -3.46
CA ILE A 264 6.17 20.29 -4.77
C ILE A 264 5.47 21.16 -5.84
N ALA A 265 4.14 21.20 -5.84
CA ALA A 265 3.38 22.05 -6.76
C ALA A 265 3.63 23.55 -6.54
N GLY A 266 3.77 24.01 -5.28
CA GLY A 266 4.05 25.40 -4.94
C GLY A 266 5.46 25.86 -5.37
N VAL A 267 6.47 25.02 -5.17
CA VAL A 267 7.84 25.28 -5.68
C VAL A 267 7.85 25.36 -7.20
N ILE A 268 7.03 24.54 -7.86
CA ILE A 268 6.90 24.49 -9.30
C ILE A 268 6.20 25.73 -9.86
N ALA A 269 5.11 26.22 -9.22
CA ALA A 269 4.35 27.39 -9.66
C ALA A 269 5.18 28.71 -9.62
N GLY A 270 6.26 28.75 -8.84
CA GLY A 270 7.16 29.91 -8.77
C GLY A 270 8.26 29.96 -9.82
N LEU A 271 8.38 28.93 -10.64
CA LEU A 271 9.47 28.76 -11.61
C LEU A 271 8.96 28.73 -13.06
N ASP A 272 8.20 29.71 -13.51
CA ASP A 272 7.76 29.92 -14.91
C ASP A 272 7.61 28.63 -15.82
N ASP A 273 7.21 28.77 -17.06
CA ASP A 273 6.87 27.73 -18.07
C ASP A 273 7.81 26.50 -18.15
N MET A 274 9.01 26.59 -17.61
CA MET A 274 9.97 25.48 -17.54
C MET A 274 9.63 24.52 -16.38
N ALA A 275 8.99 25.01 -15.33
CA ALA A 275 8.56 24.21 -14.19
C ALA A 275 7.45 23.20 -14.55
N ASP A 276 6.50 23.62 -15.39
CA ASP A 276 5.41 22.72 -15.82
C ASP A 276 5.96 21.52 -16.62
N LYS A 277 7.00 21.72 -17.43
CA LYS A 277 7.63 20.63 -18.20
C LYS A 277 8.48 19.70 -17.33
N ILE A 278 9.10 20.24 -16.30
CA ILE A 278 9.86 19.45 -15.31
C ILE A 278 8.88 18.69 -14.40
N ALA A 279 7.80 19.33 -13.98
CA ALA A 279 6.76 18.71 -13.16
C ALA A 279 6.08 17.55 -13.87
N ALA A 280 5.69 17.72 -15.12
CA ALA A 280 5.09 16.65 -15.91
C ALA A 280 6.06 15.46 -16.05
N LYS A 281 7.35 15.72 -16.37
CA LYS A 281 8.35 14.64 -16.47
C LYS A 281 8.73 14.00 -15.14
N VAL A 282 8.72 14.78 -14.04
CA VAL A 282 8.99 14.27 -12.69
C VAL A 282 7.77 13.50 -12.20
N ALA A 283 6.56 13.99 -12.43
CA ALA A 283 5.32 13.27 -12.11
C ALA A 283 5.21 11.94 -12.89
N ASP A 284 5.47 11.95 -14.20
CA ASP A 284 5.51 10.73 -15.01
C ASP A 284 6.58 9.73 -14.54
N LYS A 285 7.74 10.21 -14.10
CA LYS A 285 8.79 9.34 -13.55
C LYS A 285 8.50 8.88 -12.13
N ILE A 286 7.88 9.69 -11.29
CA ILE A 286 7.45 9.31 -9.92
C ILE A 286 6.31 8.28 -10.00
N ILE A 287 5.39 8.46 -10.93
CA ILE A 287 4.31 7.48 -11.20
C ILE A 287 4.88 6.17 -11.78
N ALA A 288 5.92 6.26 -12.61
CA ALA A 288 6.56 5.08 -13.23
C ALA A 288 7.54 4.33 -12.30
N ILE A 289 8.04 4.98 -11.26
CA ILE A 289 8.98 4.40 -10.29
C ILE A 289 8.26 4.47 -8.94
N GLN A 290 7.82 3.32 -8.45
CA GLN A 290 7.17 3.18 -7.13
C GLN A 290 7.86 4.09 -6.10
N ALA A 291 7.11 5.04 -5.54
CA ALA A 291 7.63 6.09 -4.66
C ALA A 291 8.47 5.52 -3.49
N ASP A 292 8.09 4.33 -3.01
CA ASP A 292 8.77 3.61 -1.94
C ASP A 292 10.18 3.14 -2.32
N LEU A 293 10.39 2.69 -3.57
CA LEU A 293 11.71 2.24 -4.02
C LEU A 293 12.73 3.39 -4.09
N ILE A 294 12.24 4.61 -4.31
CA ILE A 294 13.08 5.81 -4.29
C ILE A 294 13.39 6.22 -2.84
N ALA A 295 12.39 6.20 -1.96
CA ALA A 295 12.56 6.54 -0.55
C ALA A 295 13.56 5.60 0.12
N ASP A 296 13.41 4.29 -0.05
CA ASP A 296 14.31 3.29 0.53
C ASP A 296 15.75 3.42 -0.02
N LYS A 297 15.91 3.59 -1.33
CA LYS A 297 17.24 3.78 -1.92
C LYS A 297 17.90 5.11 -1.56
N ILE A 298 17.13 6.17 -1.38
CA ILE A 298 17.65 7.46 -0.92
C ILE A 298 18.11 7.34 0.54
N VAL A 299 17.31 6.73 1.40
CA VAL A 299 17.66 6.50 2.81
C VAL A 299 18.89 5.60 2.93
N GLU A 300 18.98 4.52 2.17
CA GLU A 300 20.14 3.61 2.15
C GLU A 300 21.42 4.30 1.67
N ASN A 301 21.35 5.17 0.66
CA ASN A 301 22.50 5.95 0.19
C ASN A 301 22.92 7.06 1.14
N LEU A 302 21.97 7.68 1.86
CA LEU A 302 22.27 8.67 2.89
C LEU A 302 22.92 8.03 4.11
N ALA A 303 22.45 6.89 4.57
CA ALA A 303 23.06 6.14 5.66
C ALA A 303 24.52 5.80 5.34
N ARG A 304 24.83 5.27 4.16
CA ARG A 304 26.19 4.96 3.71
C ARG A 304 27.13 6.17 3.63
N ARG A 305 26.62 7.37 3.34
CA ARG A 305 27.44 8.61 3.27
C ARG A 305 27.65 9.29 4.62
N LEU A 306 26.85 8.96 5.62
CA LEU A 306 27.01 9.46 6.99
C LEU A 306 27.96 8.56 7.82
N GLU A 307 28.20 7.32 7.36
CA GLU A 307 29.15 6.37 7.96
C GLU A 307 30.57 6.45 7.37
N SER A 308 30.77 7.24 6.29
CA SER A 308 32.07 7.48 5.63
C SER A 308 32.59 8.90 5.93
#